data_748d94f6a049842a804b17698e6708eb
#
_entry.id   748d94f6a049842a804b17698e6708eb
#
_cell.length_a   1.000
_cell.length_b   1.000
_cell.length_c   1.000
_cell.angle_alpha   90.00
_cell.angle_beta   90.00
_cell.angle_gamma   90.00
#
_symmetry.space_group_name_H-M   'P 1'
#
loop_
_entity.id
_entity.type
_entity.pdbx_description
1 polymer ?
#
loop_
_entity_poly.entity_id
_entity_poly.type
_entity_poly.pdbx_seq_one_letter_code
_entity_poly.pdbx_strand_id
1 'polypeptide(L)'
;RIFIAGLVVVLSLPTVVAQNFNEWKDPEVNSVNRSAMHTNYFAFASADEAKAGSKEDSQNFMTLNGLWKFNWVRNADARPTNFYQTSFNDKGWDNIKVPAVWELNGYGDPIYVNTGYAWRNQFQNNPPEVPTENNHVGSYRREIIVPADWKGKDIIAHFGSVTSNMYL
;
A
#
# COMPACT_ATOMS: atom_id res chain seq x y z
N ARG A 1 32.31 52.88 -9.01
CA ARG A 1 32.15 51.74 -8.08
C ARG A 1 30.77 51.10 -8.41
N ILE A 2 30.81 49.95 -9.00
CA ILE A 2 29.60 49.16 -9.33
C ILE A 2 29.42 48.15 -8.21
N PHE A 3 28.30 48.22 -7.48
CA PHE A 3 27.90 47.22 -6.50
C PHE A 3 27.12 46.16 -7.23
N ILE A 4 27.65 44.94 -7.29
CA ILE A 4 26.89 43.74 -7.74
C ILE A 4 26.26 43.14 -6.50
N ALA A 5 24.95 43.29 -6.34
CA ALA A 5 24.19 42.61 -5.32
C ALA A 5 23.92 41.16 -5.79
N GLY A 6 24.65 40.21 -5.20
CA GLY A 6 24.41 38.81 -5.45
C GLY A 6 23.10 38.36 -4.79
N LEU A 7 22.13 37.92 -5.62
CA LEU A 7 20.90 37.30 -5.17
C LEU A 7 21.21 35.86 -4.74
N VAL A 8 21.23 35.59 -3.43
CA VAL A 8 21.32 34.21 -2.92
C VAL A 8 19.92 33.61 -2.95
N VAL A 9 19.65 32.77 -3.90
CA VAL A 9 18.43 31.94 -3.94
C VAL A 9 18.64 30.74 -3.01
N VAL A 10 18.06 30.77 -1.83
CA VAL A 10 18.00 29.63 -0.93
C VAL A 10 16.90 28.68 -1.47
N LEU A 11 17.31 27.65 -2.20
CA LEU A 11 16.43 26.54 -2.53
C LEU A 11 16.18 25.72 -1.26
N SER A 12 15.03 25.91 -0.64
CA SER A 12 14.53 25.00 0.38
C SER A 12 14.16 23.67 -0.27
N LEU A 13 15.07 22.70 -0.21
CA LEU A 13 14.73 21.32 -0.53
C LEU A 13 13.68 20.84 0.50
N PRO A 14 12.57 20.25 0.07
CA PRO A 14 11.67 19.62 1.01
C PRO A 14 12.46 18.54 1.75
N THR A 15 12.54 18.65 3.07
CA THR A 15 13.03 17.55 3.90
C THR A 15 12.05 16.40 3.73
N VAL A 16 12.46 15.38 2.99
CA VAL A 16 11.77 14.09 3.00
C VAL A 16 11.94 13.56 4.42
N VAL A 17 10.91 13.72 5.23
CA VAL A 17 10.84 13.06 6.53
C VAL A 17 10.81 11.57 6.21
N ALA A 18 11.87 10.85 6.57
CA ALA A 18 11.89 9.41 6.46
C ALA A 18 10.69 8.88 7.24
N GLN A 19 9.78 8.21 6.55
CA GLN A 19 8.59 7.63 7.16
C GLN A 19 9.03 6.65 8.24
N ASN A 20 8.60 6.91 9.47
CA ASN A 20 8.88 6.03 10.58
C ASN A 20 7.85 4.89 10.53
N PHE A 21 8.22 3.73 10.01
CA PHE A 21 7.33 2.57 9.84
C PHE A 21 7.00 1.87 11.17
N ASN A 22 6.72 2.62 12.22
CA ASN A 22 6.33 2.10 13.52
C ASN A 22 4.82 2.27 13.83
N GLU A 23 4.07 2.89 12.92
CA GLU A 23 2.64 3.15 13.07
C GLU A 23 1.84 1.87 13.31
N TRP A 24 2.27 0.74 12.77
CA TRP A 24 1.64 -0.57 12.99
C TRP A 24 1.71 -1.07 14.44
N LYS A 25 2.52 -0.44 15.29
CA LYS A 25 2.63 -0.68 16.74
C LYS A 25 1.83 0.32 17.57
N ASP A 26 1.23 1.32 16.93
CA ASP A 26 0.51 2.39 17.59
C ASP A 26 -1.00 2.28 17.28
N PRO A 27 -1.84 1.88 18.24
CA PRO A 27 -3.27 1.72 18.03
C PRO A 27 -4.00 3.03 17.76
N GLU A 28 -3.42 4.17 18.07
CA GLU A 28 -4.00 5.50 17.78
C GLU A 28 -3.84 5.86 16.29
N VAL A 29 -2.87 5.25 15.60
CA VAL A 29 -2.64 5.48 14.17
C VAL A 29 -3.35 4.42 13.35
N ASN A 30 -4.56 4.71 12.91
CA ASN A 30 -5.36 3.79 12.10
C ASN A 30 -5.51 4.20 10.63
N SER A 31 -5.15 5.43 10.29
CA SER A 31 -5.17 5.89 8.90
C SER A 31 -4.23 7.08 8.68
N VAL A 32 -3.43 7.01 7.61
CA VAL A 32 -2.59 8.10 7.11
C VAL A 32 -2.86 8.24 5.62
N ASN A 33 -3.15 9.45 5.15
CA ASN A 33 -3.42 9.76 3.73
C ASN A 33 -4.52 8.87 3.10
N ARG A 34 -5.45 8.39 3.90
CA ARG A 34 -6.58 7.58 3.46
C ARG A 34 -7.86 8.40 3.51
N SER A 35 -8.64 8.37 2.44
CA SER A 35 -9.98 8.95 2.42
C SER A 35 -10.88 8.31 3.48
N ALA A 36 -11.85 9.07 3.98
CA ALA A 36 -12.85 8.53 4.90
C ALA A 36 -13.57 7.33 4.29
N MET A 37 -13.94 6.37 5.14
CA MET A 37 -14.71 5.22 4.69
C MET A 37 -16.09 5.69 4.18
N HIS A 38 -16.51 5.12 3.07
CA HIS A 38 -17.79 5.42 2.42
C HIS A 38 -18.36 4.17 1.77
N THR A 39 -19.63 4.20 1.42
CA THR A 39 -20.25 3.15 0.61
C THR A 39 -19.60 3.08 -0.77
N ASN A 40 -19.59 1.89 -1.37
CA ASN A 40 -19.06 1.74 -2.72
C ASN A 40 -19.88 2.59 -3.70
N TYR A 41 -19.17 3.40 -4.47
CA TYR A 41 -19.73 4.12 -5.60
C TYR A 41 -18.66 4.26 -6.67
N PHE A 42 -19.09 4.58 -7.88
CA PHE A 42 -18.18 4.92 -8.98
C PHE A 42 -18.71 6.15 -9.71
N ALA A 43 -17.82 7.11 -9.95
CA ALA A 43 -18.15 8.35 -10.66
C ALA A 43 -17.94 8.13 -12.18
N PHE A 44 -19.03 7.90 -12.90
CA PHE A 44 -19.02 7.80 -14.35
C PHE A 44 -18.86 9.19 -14.99
N ALA A 45 -18.30 9.22 -16.20
CA ALA A 45 -18.11 10.46 -16.93
C ALA A 45 -19.43 11.04 -17.50
N SER A 46 -20.46 10.18 -17.65
CA SER A 46 -21.78 10.59 -18.17
C SER A 46 -22.92 9.76 -17.56
N ALA A 47 -24.13 10.27 -17.68
CA ALA A 47 -25.33 9.57 -17.27
C ALA A 47 -25.56 8.28 -18.11
N ASP A 48 -25.14 8.27 -19.35
CA ASP A 48 -25.32 7.09 -20.23
C ASP A 48 -24.34 5.98 -19.88
N GLU A 49 -23.09 6.31 -19.53
CA GLU A 49 -22.15 5.35 -18.92
C GLU A 49 -22.72 4.77 -17.63
N ALA A 50 -23.25 5.62 -16.75
CA ALA A 50 -23.83 5.17 -15.48
C ALA A 50 -25.03 4.23 -15.69
N LYS A 51 -25.86 4.46 -16.71
CA LYS A 51 -26.97 3.57 -17.06
C LYS A 51 -26.49 2.23 -17.61
N ALA A 52 -25.37 2.21 -18.34
CA ALA A 52 -24.75 0.98 -18.83
C ALA A 52 -24.23 0.10 -17.69
N GLY A 53 -23.85 0.69 -16.55
CA GLY A 53 -23.61 0.00 -15.27
C GLY A 53 -22.28 -0.70 -15.13
N SER A 54 -21.38 -0.66 -16.12
CA SER A 54 -20.07 -1.29 -16.08
C SER A 54 -18.97 -0.25 -15.82
N LYS A 55 -18.42 -0.23 -14.61
CA LYS A 55 -17.27 0.62 -14.31
C LYS A 55 -16.00 0.18 -15.05
N GLU A 56 -15.93 -1.12 -15.37
CA GLU A 56 -14.80 -1.73 -16.07
C GLU A 56 -14.64 -1.18 -17.49
N ASP A 57 -15.72 -0.72 -18.09
CA ASP A 57 -15.75 -0.13 -19.43
C ASP A 57 -15.52 1.39 -19.41
N SER A 58 -15.49 2.01 -18.22
CA SER A 58 -15.29 3.45 -18.09
C SER A 58 -13.83 3.86 -18.30
N GLN A 59 -13.62 4.96 -19.00
CA GLN A 59 -12.31 5.60 -19.15
C GLN A 59 -11.74 6.13 -17.82
N ASN A 60 -12.57 6.24 -16.80
CA ASN A 60 -12.17 6.66 -15.45
C ASN A 60 -11.78 5.47 -14.54
N PHE A 61 -11.69 4.27 -15.08
CA PHE A 61 -11.36 3.07 -14.32
C PHE A 61 -10.14 2.35 -14.87
N MET A 62 -9.31 1.89 -13.97
CA MET A 62 -8.20 1.00 -14.28
C MET A 62 -8.09 -0.07 -13.20
N THR A 63 -8.14 -1.33 -13.60
CA THR A 63 -7.94 -2.43 -12.65
C THR A 63 -6.48 -2.60 -12.30
N LEU A 64 -6.22 -2.78 -11.00
CA LEU A 64 -4.92 -3.18 -10.48
C LEU A 64 -4.83 -4.71 -10.27
N ASN A 65 -5.86 -5.46 -10.60
CA ASN A 65 -5.84 -6.92 -10.54
C ASN A 65 -4.81 -7.50 -11.52
N GLY A 66 -4.24 -8.63 -11.17
CA GLY A 66 -3.27 -9.32 -12.03
C GLY A 66 -2.00 -9.75 -11.29
N LEU A 67 -0.91 -9.96 -12.01
CA LEU A 67 0.36 -10.38 -11.41
C LEU A 67 1.12 -9.19 -10.87
N TRP A 68 1.59 -9.32 -9.64
CA TRP A 68 2.44 -8.35 -8.94
C TRP A 68 3.73 -9.03 -8.52
N LYS A 69 4.83 -8.31 -8.49
CA LYS A 69 6.04 -8.73 -7.79
C LYS A 69 5.75 -8.87 -6.33
N PHE A 70 6.26 -9.94 -5.70
CA PHE A 70 5.95 -10.29 -4.33
C PHE A 70 7.18 -10.80 -3.58
N ASN A 71 7.38 -10.28 -2.38
CA ASN A 71 8.37 -10.77 -1.43
C ASN A 71 7.71 -10.96 -0.08
N TRP A 72 7.76 -12.19 0.42
CA TRP A 72 7.21 -12.55 1.70
C TRP A 72 8.33 -12.79 2.72
N VAL A 73 8.13 -12.30 3.93
CA VAL A 73 9.04 -12.55 5.05
C VAL A 73 8.27 -13.00 6.27
N ARG A 74 8.87 -13.93 7.02
CA ARG A 74 8.27 -14.50 8.22
C ARG A 74 8.25 -13.52 9.40
N ASN A 75 9.28 -12.69 9.51
CA ASN A 75 9.46 -11.75 10.61
C ASN A 75 9.36 -10.34 10.10
N ALA A 76 8.61 -9.49 10.78
CA ALA A 76 8.32 -8.14 10.33
C ALA A 76 9.59 -7.30 10.07
N ASP A 77 10.61 -7.46 10.89
CA ASP A 77 11.86 -6.68 10.78
C ASP A 77 12.74 -7.11 9.59
N ALA A 78 12.48 -8.27 8.99
CA ALA A 78 13.17 -8.72 7.78
C ALA A 78 12.61 -8.15 6.47
N ARG A 79 11.53 -7.36 6.53
CA ARG A 79 10.94 -6.75 5.33
C ARG A 79 11.90 -5.76 4.67
N PRO A 80 11.94 -5.69 3.34
CA PRO A 80 12.68 -4.65 2.65
C PRO A 80 12.04 -3.28 2.95
N THR A 81 12.82 -2.32 3.44
CA THR A 81 12.32 -0.99 3.85
C THR A 81 12.46 0.08 2.76
N ASN A 82 13.20 -0.23 1.68
CA ASN A 82 13.51 0.70 0.60
C ASN A 82 12.93 0.27 -0.77
N PHE A 83 12.03 -0.72 -0.78
CA PHE A 83 11.52 -1.31 -2.01
C PHE A 83 10.61 -0.36 -2.82
N TYR A 84 10.14 0.73 -2.22
CA TYR A 84 9.40 1.80 -2.89
C TYR A 84 10.26 2.62 -3.87
N GLN A 85 11.58 2.55 -3.75
CA GLN A 85 12.48 3.27 -4.63
C GLN A 85 12.43 2.71 -6.06
N THR A 86 12.40 3.58 -7.05
CA THR A 86 12.36 3.19 -8.47
C THR A 86 13.59 2.41 -8.92
N SER A 87 14.74 2.64 -8.27
CA SER A 87 15.99 1.94 -8.52
C SER A 87 16.12 0.59 -7.84
N PHE A 88 15.12 0.20 -7.02
CA PHE A 88 15.17 -1.07 -6.29
C PHE A 88 15.13 -2.26 -7.25
N ASN A 89 16.02 -3.21 -7.04
CA ASN A 89 16.10 -4.43 -7.86
C ASN A 89 15.19 -5.52 -7.26
N ASP A 90 14.08 -5.77 -7.89
CA ASP A 90 13.10 -6.80 -7.52
C ASP A 90 13.14 -8.05 -8.42
N LYS A 91 14.21 -8.23 -9.23
CA LYS A 91 14.32 -9.36 -10.17
C LYS A 91 14.24 -10.74 -9.49
N GLY A 92 14.68 -10.81 -8.24
CA GLY A 92 14.62 -12.03 -7.43
C GLY A 92 13.29 -12.25 -6.70
N TRP A 93 12.33 -11.35 -6.85
CA TRP A 93 11.01 -11.50 -6.23
C TRP A 93 10.13 -12.44 -7.02
N ASP A 94 9.28 -13.16 -6.30
CA ASP A 94 8.23 -13.99 -6.89
C ASP A 94 7.15 -13.13 -7.58
N ASN A 95 6.17 -13.81 -8.14
CA ASN A 95 4.96 -13.17 -8.64
C ASN A 95 3.74 -13.80 -7.94
N ILE A 96 2.82 -12.94 -7.50
CA ILE A 96 1.55 -13.37 -6.94
C ILE A 96 0.40 -12.75 -7.71
N LYS A 97 -0.69 -13.51 -7.89
CA LYS A 97 -1.92 -12.96 -8.47
C LYS A 97 -2.66 -12.15 -7.41
N VAL A 98 -3.04 -10.93 -7.74
CA VAL A 98 -3.86 -10.05 -6.89
C VAL A 98 -5.23 -9.88 -7.55
N PRO A 99 -6.35 -10.01 -6.82
CA PRO A 99 -6.43 -10.32 -5.40
C PRO A 99 -6.16 -11.79 -5.08
N ALA A 100 -5.53 -12.03 -3.93
CA ALA A 100 -5.32 -13.38 -3.41
C ALA A 100 -5.03 -13.34 -1.90
N VAL A 101 -5.18 -14.49 -1.27
CA VAL A 101 -4.68 -14.78 0.07
C VAL A 101 -3.36 -15.50 -0.09
N TRP A 102 -2.29 -14.99 0.49
CA TRP A 102 -0.95 -15.52 0.25
C TRP A 102 -0.74 -16.93 0.79
N GLU A 103 -1.42 -17.30 1.87
CA GLU A 103 -1.37 -18.67 2.43
C GLU A 103 -1.86 -19.71 1.44
N LEU A 104 -2.83 -19.37 0.58
CA LEU A 104 -3.29 -20.25 -0.50
C LEU A 104 -2.31 -20.30 -1.69
N ASN A 105 -1.29 -19.44 -1.68
CA ASN A 105 -0.22 -19.39 -2.67
C ASN A 105 1.11 -19.93 -2.14
N GLY A 106 1.09 -20.60 -0.98
CA GLY A 106 2.27 -21.27 -0.41
C GLY A 106 3.15 -20.40 0.48
N TYR A 107 2.67 -19.23 0.92
CA TYR A 107 3.42 -18.33 1.80
C TYR A 107 2.83 -18.32 3.21
N GLY A 108 3.61 -18.74 4.18
CA GLY A 108 3.16 -18.89 5.56
C GLY A 108 2.23 -20.06 5.76
N ASP A 109 1.60 -20.11 6.92
CA ASP A 109 0.69 -21.16 7.30
C ASP A 109 -0.74 -20.61 7.46
N PRO A 110 -1.76 -21.28 6.93
CA PRO A 110 -3.13 -20.86 7.16
C PRO A 110 -3.49 -21.01 8.63
N ILE A 111 -3.83 -19.92 9.29
CA ILE A 111 -4.18 -19.91 10.70
C ILE A 111 -5.69 -19.77 10.84
N TYR A 112 -6.31 -20.75 11.50
CA TYR A 112 -7.72 -20.70 11.86
C TYR A 112 -7.88 -20.18 13.30
N VAL A 113 -8.36 -18.94 13.43
CA VAL A 113 -8.45 -18.24 14.72
C VAL A 113 -9.88 -17.97 15.16
N ASN A 114 -10.71 -19.00 15.18
CA ASN A 114 -12.12 -18.88 15.57
C ASN A 114 -12.36 -18.74 17.08
N THR A 115 -11.40 -19.12 17.91
CA THR A 115 -11.51 -19.12 19.37
C THR A 115 -10.42 -18.32 20.09
N GLY A 116 -9.71 -17.48 19.40
CA GLY A 116 -8.63 -16.67 19.95
C GLY A 116 -8.03 -15.74 18.92
N TYR A 117 -7.05 -14.98 19.34
CA TYR A 117 -6.32 -14.07 18.46
C TYR A 117 -5.09 -14.77 17.86
N ALA A 118 -4.55 -14.22 16.79
CA ALA A 118 -3.25 -14.60 16.27
C ALA A 118 -2.21 -14.59 17.40
N TRP A 119 -1.20 -15.47 17.30
CA TRP A 119 -0.14 -15.66 18.30
C TRP A 119 -0.62 -16.14 19.69
N ARG A 120 -1.85 -16.60 19.84
CA ARG A 120 -2.33 -17.19 21.10
C ARG A 120 -1.35 -18.27 21.59
N ASN A 121 -0.94 -18.17 22.86
CA ASN A 121 0.05 -19.03 23.51
C ASN A 121 1.51 -18.94 22.95
N GLN A 122 1.77 -18.06 21.99
CA GLN A 122 3.09 -17.84 21.42
C GLN A 122 3.67 -16.47 21.78
N PHE A 123 2.83 -15.57 22.26
CA PHE A 123 3.20 -14.21 22.63
C PHE A 123 2.41 -13.80 23.89
N GLN A 124 3.11 -13.23 24.85
CA GLN A 124 2.44 -12.70 26.04
C GLN A 124 1.72 -11.40 25.64
N ASN A 125 0.41 -11.38 25.82
CA ASN A 125 -0.38 -10.21 25.53
C ASN A 125 0.05 -9.02 26.39
N ASN A 126 0.53 -7.97 25.72
CA ASN A 126 0.90 -6.71 26.34
C ASN A 126 0.48 -5.58 25.39
N PRO A 127 -0.83 -5.32 25.24
CA PRO A 127 -1.30 -4.29 24.35
C PRO A 127 -0.68 -2.91 24.68
N PRO A 128 -0.26 -2.12 23.69
CA PRO A 128 -0.46 -2.29 22.24
C PRO A 128 0.62 -3.09 21.51
N GLU A 129 1.52 -3.74 22.21
CA GLU A 129 2.62 -4.45 21.59
C GLU A 129 2.16 -5.65 20.78
N VAL A 130 2.83 -5.85 19.63
CA VAL A 130 2.68 -7.01 18.76
C VAL A 130 4.04 -7.65 18.53
N PRO A 131 4.13 -8.99 18.33
CA PRO A 131 5.40 -9.64 18.08
C PRO A 131 6.00 -9.18 16.75
N THR A 132 7.33 -9.17 16.67
CA THR A 132 8.07 -9.01 15.41
C THR A 132 8.37 -10.36 14.77
N GLU A 133 8.61 -11.36 15.59
CA GLU A 133 8.78 -12.75 15.14
C GLU A 133 7.44 -13.36 14.78
N ASN A 134 7.45 -14.16 13.74
CA ASN A 134 6.25 -14.84 13.24
C ASN A 134 5.09 -13.87 12.95
N ASN A 135 5.42 -12.64 12.63
CA ASN A 135 4.52 -11.58 12.17
C ASN A 135 4.83 -11.29 10.71
N HIS A 136 4.11 -11.96 9.84
CA HIS A 136 4.42 -12.06 8.42
C HIS A 136 4.20 -10.74 7.70
N VAL A 137 5.06 -10.43 6.74
CA VAL A 137 4.91 -9.26 5.88
C VAL A 137 5.06 -9.65 4.41
N GLY A 138 4.09 -9.26 3.61
CA GLY A 138 4.14 -9.32 2.16
C GLY A 138 4.45 -7.94 1.57
N SER A 139 5.53 -7.84 0.82
CA SER A 139 5.88 -6.64 0.06
C SER A 139 5.49 -6.83 -1.40
N TYR A 140 4.73 -5.89 -1.94
CA TYR A 140 4.18 -5.97 -3.29
C TYR A 140 4.72 -4.84 -4.14
N ARG A 141 5.03 -5.10 -5.41
CA ARG A 141 5.37 -4.08 -6.40
C ARG A 141 4.68 -4.33 -7.72
N ARG A 142 4.24 -3.26 -8.34
CA ARG A 142 3.71 -3.27 -9.70
C ARG A 142 3.99 -1.94 -10.37
N GLU A 143 4.33 -1.98 -11.64
CA GLU A 143 4.35 -0.80 -12.49
C GLU A 143 2.95 -0.57 -13.07
N ILE A 144 2.51 0.67 -13.04
CA ILE A 144 1.27 1.12 -13.64
C ILE A 144 1.56 2.33 -14.54
N ILE A 145 0.88 2.40 -15.66
CA ILE A 145 0.93 3.55 -16.56
C ILE A 145 -0.40 4.27 -16.42
N VAL A 146 -0.35 5.44 -15.80
CA VAL A 146 -1.54 6.28 -15.66
C VAL A 146 -1.90 6.85 -17.02
N PRO A 147 -3.18 6.73 -17.48
CA PRO A 147 -3.60 7.30 -18.74
C PRO A 147 -3.36 8.81 -18.82
N ALA A 148 -2.91 9.29 -19.98
CA ALA A 148 -2.56 10.71 -20.15
C ALA A 148 -3.75 11.66 -20.00
N ASP A 149 -4.95 11.19 -20.29
CA ASP A 149 -6.22 11.92 -20.14
C ASP A 149 -6.70 12.03 -18.68
N TRP A 150 -6.00 11.36 -17.75
CA TRP A 150 -6.22 11.55 -16.31
C TRP A 150 -5.43 12.72 -15.73
N LYS A 151 -4.64 13.40 -16.53
CA LYS A 151 -3.90 14.59 -16.09
C LYS A 151 -4.86 15.67 -15.55
N GLY A 152 -4.60 16.11 -14.33
CA GLY A 152 -5.41 17.11 -13.62
C GLY A 152 -6.66 16.56 -12.93
N LYS A 153 -6.87 15.23 -12.94
CA LYS A 153 -7.88 14.56 -12.13
C LYS A 153 -7.28 14.07 -10.81
N ASP A 154 -8.11 13.95 -9.79
CA ASP A 154 -7.76 13.22 -8.57
C ASP A 154 -7.74 11.71 -8.89
N ILE A 155 -6.65 11.05 -8.58
CA ILE A 155 -6.47 9.62 -8.83
C ILE A 155 -6.51 8.90 -7.49
N ILE A 156 -7.49 8.03 -7.32
CA ILE A 156 -7.72 7.29 -6.09
C ILE A 156 -7.38 5.82 -6.31
N ALA A 157 -6.44 5.30 -5.51
CA ALA A 157 -6.20 3.86 -5.45
C ALA A 157 -7.19 3.24 -4.44
N HIS A 158 -8.03 2.32 -4.93
CA HIS A 158 -9.04 1.64 -4.12
C HIS A 158 -8.62 0.20 -3.84
N PHE A 159 -8.43 -0.13 -2.56
CA PHE A 159 -8.18 -1.47 -2.07
C PHE A 159 -9.42 -1.91 -1.29
N GLY A 160 -10.20 -2.80 -1.87
CA GLY A 160 -11.49 -3.22 -1.32
C GLY A 160 -11.40 -4.04 -0.03
N SER A 161 -10.30 -4.76 0.15
CA SER A 161 -10.04 -5.55 1.36
C SER A 161 -8.55 -5.82 1.52
N VAL A 162 -8.05 -5.58 2.71
CA VAL A 162 -6.68 -5.90 3.11
C VAL A 162 -6.69 -6.45 4.53
N THR A 163 -6.01 -7.57 4.76
CA THR A 163 -5.84 -8.15 6.08
C THR A 163 -4.37 -8.02 6.49
N SER A 164 -4.07 -7.33 7.58
CA SER A 164 -4.92 -6.49 8.43
C SER A 164 -4.44 -5.05 8.43
N ASN A 165 -3.21 -4.83 7.97
CA ASN A 165 -2.52 -3.54 7.90
C ASN A 165 -1.82 -3.41 6.55
N MET A 166 -1.81 -2.22 5.98
CA MET A 166 -1.17 -1.95 4.68
C MET A 166 -0.52 -0.57 4.69
N TYR A 167 0.67 -0.51 4.12
CA TYR A 167 1.36 0.71 3.69
C TYR A 167 1.38 0.79 2.18
N LEU A 168 1.06 1.94 1.62
CA LEU A 168 1.09 2.22 0.19
C LEU A 168 2.10 3.34 -0.11
#